data_3ca0875d8198b7b6e0877d57e3c75737
#
_entry.id   3ca0875d8198b7b6e0877d57e3c75737
#
_cell.length_a   1.000
_cell.length_b   1.000
_cell.length_c   1.000
_cell.angle_alpha   90.00
_cell.angle_beta   90.00
_cell.angle_gamma   90.00
#
_symmetry.space_group_name_H-M   'P 1'
#
loop_
_entity.id
_entity.type
_entity.pdbx_description
1 polymer ?
#
loop_
_entity_poly.entity_id
_entity_poly.type
_entity_poly.pdbx_seq_one_letter_code
_entity_poly.pdbx_strand_id
1 'polypeptide(L)'
;MSKITSNKIKKSITELVGKTPLLEIVNYEKQHQLEAEIIVKLEYLNPANSVKDRIALAMIEDAEQKGLLKEGDSIIETTSGNTGIGLAAIAAAKGYKLKIYIQDNVSVERTKAIRALGAEVVPFSDVPEILQTIEESDGDFVEVINVLKEKVISKQQNSIFLHQLENEANPRIHFETTGPEIWEDTDGEVDILVATVGTGGTLSGAGAFLKSKNSTIKIVGVEPATNSIPTVENPDIPEITGVHRFSDVEEKRVPVNVNKEVIDEIIEVETSQANEVARAVAKSDGILVGTSSGAAIWAATQLAKRPENKGKKIVAILPDTGLRYLSTDLFE
;
A
#
# COMPACT_ATOMS: atom_id res chain seq x y z
N MET A 1 23.54 26.91 7.94
CA MET A 1 23.93 26.34 6.63
C MET A 1 23.94 24.83 6.78
N SER A 2 22.92 24.13 6.29
CA SER A 2 22.85 22.67 6.31
C SER A 2 24.00 22.11 5.45
N LYS A 3 24.80 21.23 6.01
CA LYS A 3 25.79 20.46 5.25
C LYS A 3 25.03 19.69 4.14
N ILE A 4 25.24 20.06 2.90
CA ILE A 4 24.83 19.24 1.75
C ILE A 4 25.63 17.94 1.89
N THR A 5 24.99 16.89 2.46
CA THR A 5 25.53 15.55 2.37
C THR A 5 25.49 15.16 0.90
N SER A 6 26.67 15.10 0.24
CA SER A 6 26.74 14.68 -1.15
C SER A 6 26.18 13.26 -1.27
N ASN A 7 24.96 13.14 -1.81
CA ASN A 7 24.45 11.84 -2.21
C ASN A 7 25.36 11.32 -3.32
N LYS A 8 26.14 10.28 -3.00
CA LYS A 8 26.95 9.59 -4.02
C LYS A 8 26.03 9.09 -5.14
N ILE A 9 26.56 9.03 -6.35
CA ILE A 9 25.82 8.48 -7.50
C ILE A 9 25.38 7.05 -7.15
N LYS A 10 24.07 6.79 -7.22
CA LYS A 10 23.48 5.47 -7.04
C LYS A 10 23.62 4.66 -8.32
N LYS A 11 23.83 3.36 -8.20
CA LYS A 11 24.04 2.46 -9.33
C LYS A 11 22.80 1.64 -9.68
N SER A 12 21.84 1.59 -8.79
CA SER A 12 20.57 0.90 -8.98
C SER A 12 19.42 1.70 -8.38
N ILE A 13 18.25 1.59 -8.99
CA ILE A 13 17.00 2.14 -8.44
C ILE A 13 16.64 1.52 -7.06
N THR A 14 17.11 0.30 -6.79
CA THR A 14 16.92 -0.39 -5.52
C THR A 14 17.52 0.37 -4.33
N GLU A 15 18.59 1.14 -4.55
CA GLU A 15 19.24 1.97 -3.54
C GLU A 15 18.45 3.26 -3.20
N LEU A 16 17.38 3.54 -3.94
CA LEU A 16 16.52 4.73 -3.75
C LEU A 16 15.23 4.40 -3.03
N VAL A 17 14.95 3.12 -2.76
CA VAL A 17 13.74 2.67 -2.07
C VAL A 17 13.82 3.05 -0.59
N GLY A 18 12.73 3.59 -0.06
CA GLY A 18 12.64 4.03 1.33
C GLY A 18 13.21 5.44 1.58
N LYS A 19 13.44 5.77 2.84
CA LYS A 19 13.87 7.11 3.30
C LYS A 19 12.97 8.22 2.78
N THR A 20 11.68 7.96 2.73
CA THR A 20 10.68 8.92 2.30
C THR A 20 10.48 9.97 3.40
N PRO A 21 10.29 11.25 3.05
CA PRO A 21 10.15 12.31 4.06
C PRO A 21 8.80 12.28 4.77
N LEU A 22 8.78 12.90 5.93
CA LEU A 22 7.57 13.38 6.60
C LEU A 22 7.29 14.83 6.21
N LEU A 23 6.02 15.19 6.11
CA LEU A 23 5.54 16.54 5.84
C LEU A 23 4.35 16.86 6.76
N GLU A 24 4.39 17.96 7.49
CA GLU A 24 3.23 18.50 8.21
C GLU A 24 2.33 19.27 7.22
N ILE A 25 1.02 18.95 7.20
CA ILE A 25 0.07 19.59 6.28
C ILE A 25 -0.59 20.83 6.90
N VAL A 26 0.25 21.82 7.21
CA VAL A 26 -0.08 23.01 8.01
C VAL A 26 -1.24 23.81 7.44
N ASN A 27 -1.36 23.94 6.09
CA ASN A 27 -2.43 24.72 5.50
C ASN A 27 -3.78 24.00 5.62
N TYR A 28 -3.78 22.68 5.46
CA TYR A 28 -4.96 21.86 5.67
C TYR A 28 -5.44 21.93 7.13
N GLU A 29 -4.52 21.80 8.09
CA GLU A 29 -4.82 21.91 9.53
C GLU A 29 -5.47 23.24 9.87
N LYS A 30 -4.92 24.35 9.38
CA LYS A 30 -5.48 25.71 9.58
C LYS A 30 -6.88 25.86 9.00
N GLN A 31 -7.12 25.34 7.79
CA GLN A 31 -8.43 25.38 7.14
C GLN A 31 -9.49 24.62 7.93
N HIS A 32 -9.10 23.53 8.57
CA HIS A 32 -9.97 22.67 9.36
C HIS A 32 -9.96 22.98 10.87
N GLN A 33 -9.20 24.00 11.30
CA GLN A 33 -9.07 24.44 12.71
C GLN A 33 -8.68 23.29 13.65
N LEU A 34 -7.72 22.47 13.22
CA LEU A 34 -7.24 21.33 13.99
C LEU A 34 -6.25 21.80 15.07
N GLU A 35 -6.31 21.17 16.24
CA GLU A 35 -5.40 21.42 17.36
C GLU A 35 -4.35 20.32 17.56
N ALA A 36 -4.36 19.27 16.74
CA ALA A 36 -3.34 18.24 16.62
C ALA A 36 -2.56 18.45 15.31
N GLU A 37 -1.30 18.02 15.28
CA GLU A 37 -0.45 18.06 14.09
C GLU A 37 -0.73 16.82 13.22
N ILE A 38 -1.02 17.01 11.94
CA ILE A 38 -1.13 15.91 10.96
C ILE A 38 0.12 15.88 10.10
N ILE A 39 0.94 14.88 10.35
CA ILE A 39 2.20 14.65 9.64
C ILE A 39 1.98 13.50 8.66
N VAL A 40 2.35 13.68 7.41
CA VAL A 40 2.14 12.68 6.37
C VAL A 40 3.44 12.06 5.89
N LYS A 41 3.52 10.73 5.84
CA LYS A 41 4.64 9.96 5.29
C LYS A 41 4.46 9.81 3.78
N LEU A 42 5.30 10.49 2.99
CA LEU A 42 5.14 10.63 1.54
C LEU A 42 5.71 9.41 0.80
N GLU A 43 5.03 8.27 0.87
CA GLU A 43 5.48 7.02 0.23
C GLU A 43 5.46 7.06 -1.31
N TYR A 44 4.74 8.02 -1.90
CA TYR A 44 4.80 8.24 -3.35
C TYR A 44 6.16 8.80 -3.84
N LEU A 45 7.07 9.19 -2.94
CA LEU A 45 8.44 9.59 -3.28
C LEU A 45 9.40 8.40 -3.41
N ASN A 46 8.96 7.18 -3.16
CA ASN A 46 9.68 6.00 -3.61
C ASN A 46 9.85 6.03 -5.15
N PRO A 47 10.89 5.39 -5.71
CA PRO A 47 11.26 5.53 -7.13
C PRO A 47 10.20 5.04 -8.13
N ALA A 48 9.37 4.05 -7.77
CA ALA A 48 8.21 3.65 -8.56
C ALA A 48 6.88 4.24 -8.01
N ASN A 49 6.96 5.30 -7.21
CA ASN A 49 5.91 6.18 -6.72
C ASN A 49 4.85 5.51 -5.83
N SER A 50 5.23 4.52 -5.03
CA SER A 50 4.34 4.00 -3.98
C SER A 50 5.07 3.28 -2.84
N VAL A 51 4.35 3.07 -1.74
CA VAL A 51 4.77 2.26 -0.59
C VAL A 51 5.17 0.83 -0.99
N LYS A 52 4.64 0.33 -2.12
CA LYS A 52 4.87 -1.04 -2.59
C LYS A 52 6.27 -1.29 -3.13
N ASP A 53 7.03 -0.25 -3.43
CA ASP A 53 8.45 -0.36 -3.79
C ASP A 53 9.25 -1.06 -2.69
N ARG A 54 8.91 -0.77 -1.41
CA ARG A 54 9.55 -1.39 -0.25
C ARG A 54 9.33 -2.91 -0.22
N ILE A 55 8.09 -3.34 -0.33
CA ILE A 55 7.77 -4.78 -0.29
C ILE A 55 8.25 -5.50 -1.55
N ALA A 56 8.22 -4.85 -2.71
CA ALA A 56 8.75 -5.41 -3.95
C ALA A 56 10.24 -5.73 -3.82
N LEU A 57 11.03 -4.79 -3.29
CA LEU A 57 12.45 -5.02 -3.03
C LEU A 57 12.65 -6.12 -1.99
N ALA A 58 11.97 -6.03 -0.85
CA ALA A 58 12.15 -6.97 0.26
C ALA A 58 11.79 -8.41 -0.10
N MET A 59 10.68 -8.63 -0.81
CA MET A 59 10.24 -9.98 -1.22
C MET A 59 11.20 -10.60 -2.23
N ILE A 60 11.71 -9.82 -3.18
CA ILE A 60 12.70 -10.31 -4.15
C ILE A 60 14.02 -10.66 -3.44
N GLU A 61 14.53 -9.78 -2.59
CA GLU A 61 15.79 -10.02 -1.85
C GLU A 61 15.68 -11.17 -0.86
N ASP A 62 14.55 -11.33 -0.20
CA ASP A 62 14.28 -12.48 0.67
C ASP A 62 14.29 -13.81 -0.13
N ALA A 63 13.67 -13.81 -1.31
CA ALA A 63 13.67 -14.99 -2.19
C ALA A 63 15.07 -15.32 -2.71
N GLU A 64 15.89 -14.31 -3.05
CA GLU A 64 17.30 -14.48 -3.43
C GLU A 64 18.13 -15.08 -2.28
N GLN A 65 18.00 -14.49 -1.08
CA GLN A 65 18.74 -14.93 0.11
C GLN A 65 18.38 -16.37 0.53
N LYS A 66 17.12 -16.76 0.36
CA LYS A 66 16.64 -18.12 0.60
C LYS A 66 17.00 -19.11 -0.52
N GLY A 67 17.59 -18.64 -1.63
CA GLY A 67 17.91 -19.46 -2.81
C GLY A 67 16.69 -19.95 -3.59
N LEU A 68 15.53 -19.33 -3.35
CA LEU A 68 14.26 -19.62 -4.02
C LEU A 68 14.13 -18.93 -5.37
N LEU A 69 14.86 -17.84 -5.57
CA LEU A 69 14.93 -17.06 -6.82
C LEU A 69 16.39 -17.01 -7.28
N LYS A 70 16.63 -17.44 -8.52
CA LYS A 70 17.98 -17.53 -9.13
C LYS A 70 18.00 -16.77 -10.45
N GLU A 71 19.20 -16.46 -10.93
CA GLU A 71 19.38 -15.88 -12.26
C GLU A 71 18.71 -16.73 -13.35
N GLY A 72 17.89 -16.09 -14.18
CA GLY A 72 17.10 -16.76 -15.23
C GLY A 72 15.69 -17.19 -14.81
N ASP A 73 15.39 -17.22 -13.52
CA ASP A 73 14.03 -17.51 -13.03
C ASP A 73 13.07 -16.35 -13.33
N SER A 74 11.79 -16.64 -13.26
CA SER A 74 10.70 -15.67 -13.44
C SER A 74 9.98 -15.41 -12.11
N ILE A 75 9.62 -14.16 -11.88
CA ILE A 75 8.79 -13.76 -10.76
C ILE A 75 7.33 -13.75 -11.22
N ILE A 76 6.43 -14.21 -10.39
CA ILE A 76 4.99 -14.18 -10.62
C ILE A 76 4.34 -13.47 -9.44
N GLU A 77 3.33 -12.64 -9.72
CA GLU A 77 2.49 -12.04 -8.68
C GLU A 77 1.07 -11.78 -9.21
N THR A 78 0.11 -11.66 -8.29
CA THR A 78 -1.22 -11.14 -8.57
C THR A 78 -1.45 -9.86 -7.78
N THR A 79 -1.95 -8.82 -8.46
CA THR A 79 -2.10 -7.50 -7.82
C THR A 79 -3.03 -6.58 -8.59
N SER A 80 -3.66 -5.65 -7.88
CA SER A 80 -4.46 -4.55 -8.45
C SER A 80 -3.64 -3.34 -8.93
N GLY A 81 -2.29 -3.38 -8.84
CA GLY A 81 -1.50 -2.34 -9.49
C GLY A 81 -0.20 -1.91 -8.84
N ASN A 82 -0.21 -1.26 -7.67
CA ASN A 82 1.01 -0.66 -7.09
C ASN A 82 2.11 -1.68 -6.83
N THR A 83 1.79 -2.86 -6.34
CA THR A 83 2.78 -3.94 -6.14
C THR A 83 3.34 -4.40 -7.48
N GLY A 84 2.50 -4.54 -8.51
CA GLY A 84 2.95 -4.90 -9.84
C GLY A 84 3.92 -3.90 -10.44
N ILE A 85 3.68 -2.59 -10.25
CA ILE A 85 4.60 -1.53 -10.71
C ILE A 85 5.91 -1.59 -9.93
N GLY A 86 5.86 -1.71 -8.60
CA GLY A 86 7.05 -1.85 -7.77
C GLY A 86 7.88 -3.06 -8.13
N LEU A 87 7.25 -4.24 -8.27
CA LEU A 87 7.91 -5.47 -8.71
C LEU A 87 8.51 -5.33 -10.11
N ALA A 88 7.80 -4.69 -11.05
CA ALA A 88 8.32 -4.49 -12.39
C ALA A 88 9.57 -3.61 -12.41
N ALA A 89 9.59 -2.54 -11.62
CA ALA A 89 10.76 -1.66 -11.50
C ALA A 89 11.97 -2.40 -10.88
N ILE A 90 11.76 -3.15 -9.80
CA ILE A 90 12.84 -3.88 -9.12
C ILE A 90 13.31 -5.08 -9.95
N ALA A 91 12.39 -5.84 -10.56
CA ALA A 91 12.72 -6.97 -11.44
C ALA A 91 13.54 -6.51 -12.64
N ALA A 92 13.16 -5.40 -13.29
CA ALA A 92 13.93 -4.81 -14.39
C ALA A 92 15.34 -4.43 -13.95
N ALA A 93 15.50 -3.80 -12.77
CA ALA A 93 16.80 -3.40 -12.25
C ALA A 93 17.70 -4.59 -11.86
N LYS A 94 17.10 -5.72 -11.46
CA LYS A 94 17.81 -6.95 -11.06
C LYS A 94 17.93 -7.98 -12.19
N GLY A 95 17.32 -7.74 -13.37
CA GLY A 95 17.41 -8.63 -14.53
C GLY A 95 16.46 -9.83 -14.50
N TYR A 96 15.41 -9.80 -13.69
CA TYR A 96 14.40 -10.86 -13.63
C TYR A 96 13.26 -10.64 -14.61
N LYS A 97 12.72 -11.72 -15.14
CA LYS A 97 11.43 -11.71 -15.83
C LYS A 97 10.31 -11.61 -14.82
N LEU A 98 9.26 -10.86 -15.15
CA LEU A 98 8.09 -10.72 -14.28
C LEU A 98 6.81 -10.97 -15.06
N LYS A 99 5.92 -11.76 -14.49
CA LYS A 99 4.55 -11.98 -14.96
C LYS A 99 3.56 -11.56 -13.89
N ILE A 100 2.63 -10.67 -14.25
CA ILE A 100 1.59 -10.17 -13.36
C ILE A 100 0.23 -10.65 -13.85
N TYR A 101 -0.50 -11.36 -13.00
CA TYR A 101 -1.92 -11.64 -13.19
C TYR A 101 -2.72 -10.51 -12.54
N ILE A 102 -3.64 -9.90 -13.32
CA ILE A 102 -4.31 -8.66 -12.91
C ILE A 102 -5.81 -8.72 -13.18
N GLN A 103 -6.60 -8.12 -12.30
CA GLN A 103 -8.03 -7.93 -12.51
C GLN A 103 -8.30 -7.02 -13.72
N ASP A 104 -9.41 -7.27 -14.43
CA ASP A 104 -9.73 -6.56 -15.67
C ASP A 104 -10.15 -5.10 -15.48
N ASN A 105 -10.67 -4.75 -14.28
CA ASN A 105 -11.14 -3.42 -13.91
C ASN A 105 -10.04 -2.46 -13.42
N VAL A 106 -8.77 -2.86 -13.50
CA VAL A 106 -7.65 -2.01 -13.07
C VAL A 106 -7.40 -0.88 -14.07
N SER A 107 -7.07 0.32 -13.57
CA SER A 107 -6.84 1.51 -14.40
C SER A 107 -5.78 1.26 -15.49
N VAL A 108 -6.02 1.84 -16.66
CA VAL A 108 -5.17 1.67 -17.85
C VAL A 108 -3.73 2.15 -17.59
N GLU A 109 -3.54 3.18 -16.77
CA GLU A 109 -2.23 3.72 -16.41
C GLU A 109 -1.37 2.67 -15.70
N ARG A 110 -1.96 1.91 -14.76
CA ARG A 110 -1.25 0.88 -14.01
C ARG A 110 -0.78 -0.24 -14.93
N THR A 111 -1.67 -0.75 -15.77
CA THR A 111 -1.34 -1.78 -16.76
C THR A 111 -0.25 -1.32 -17.74
N LYS A 112 -0.36 -0.07 -18.23
CA LYS A 112 0.66 0.52 -19.11
C LYS A 112 2.00 0.68 -18.41
N ALA A 113 2.02 1.13 -17.15
CA ALA A 113 3.26 1.29 -16.39
C ALA A 113 3.98 -0.05 -16.17
N ILE A 114 3.25 -1.10 -15.79
CA ILE A 114 3.80 -2.45 -15.60
C ILE A 114 4.42 -2.97 -16.91
N ARG A 115 3.71 -2.84 -18.04
CA ARG A 115 4.21 -3.26 -19.36
C ARG A 115 5.41 -2.43 -19.82
N ALA A 116 5.41 -1.12 -19.59
CA ALA A 116 6.52 -0.23 -19.94
C ALA A 116 7.81 -0.58 -19.20
N LEU A 117 7.72 -1.15 -18.00
CA LEU A 117 8.84 -1.65 -17.22
C LEU A 117 9.28 -3.07 -17.63
N GLY A 118 8.69 -3.65 -18.67
CA GLY A 118 9.10 -4.92 -19.28
C GLY A 118 8.40 -6.17 -18.73
N ALA A 119 7.41 -6.02 -17.85
CA ALA A 119 6.67 -7.15 -17.32
C ALA A 119 5.57 -7.63 -18.28
N GLU A 120 5.32 -8.94 -18.28
CA GLU A 120 4.16 -9.56 -18.91
C GLU A 120 2.92 -9.34 -18.02
N VAL A 121 1.84 -8.84 -18.61
CA VAL A 121 0.57 -8.63 -17.90
C VAL A 121 -0.49 -9.52 -18.51
N VAL A 122 -1.06 -10.39 -17.68
CA VAL A 122 -2.11 -11.35 -18.05
C VAL A 122 -3.39 -10.95 -17.31
N PRO A 123 -4.42 -10.46 -18.00
CA PRO A 123 -5.74 -10.22 -17.42
C PRO A 123 -6.35 -11.52 -16.89
N PHE A 124 -7.17 -11.44 -15.85
CA PHE A 124 -7.90 -12.61 -15.33
C PHE A 124 -8.82 -13.22 -16.39
N SER A 125 -9.39 -12.40 -17.28
CA SER A 125 -10.19 -12.84 -18.42
C SER A 125 -9.45 -13.73 -19.42
N ASP A 126 -8.12 -13.69 -19.45
CA ASP A 126 -7.30 -14.53 -20.31
C ASP A 126 -6.97 -15.90 -19.70
N VAL A 127 -7.45 -16.19 -18.49
CA VAL A 127 -7.17 -17.43 -17.75
C VAL A 127 -8.47 -18.19 -17.45
N PRO A 128 -8.79 -19.23 -18.23
CA PRO A 128 -10.07 -19.95 -18.11
C PRO A 128 -10.37 -20.48 -16.70
N GLU A 129 -9.35 -20.99 -16.00
CA GLU A 129 -9.50 -21.50 -14.64
C GLU A 129 -9.91 -20.41 -13.65
N ILE A 130 -9.44 -19.18 -13.86
CA ILE A 130 -9.80 -18.02 -13.02
C ILE A 130 -11.23 -17.56 -13.32
N LEU A 131 -11.61 -17.46 -14.61
CA LEU A 131 -12.98 -17.07 -14.99
C LEU A 131 -14.00 -18.02 -14.39
N GLN A 132 -13.77 -19.32 -14.52
CA GLN A 132 -14.66 -20.33 -13.93
C GLN A 132 -14.77 -20.15 -12.41
N THR A 133 -13.65 -19.88 -11.73
CA THR A 133 -13.66 -19.68 -10.28
C THR A 133 -14.41 -18.41 -9.87
N ILE A 134 -14.26 -17.31 -10.63
CA ILE A 134 -15.00 -16.07 -10.37
C ILE A 134 -16.51 -16.31 -10.47
N GLU A 135 -16.96 -17.05 -11.48
CA GLU A 135 -18.37 -17.40 -11.65
C GLU A 135 -18.89 -18.33 -10.54
N GLU A 136 -18.12 -19.35 -10.15
CA GLU A 136 -18.54 -20.36 -9.14
C GLU A 136 -18.47 -19.83 -7.71
N SER A 137 -17.54 -18.91 -7.39
CA SER A 137 -17.31 -18.39 -6.02
C SER A 137 -17.90 -17.01 -5.78
N ASP A 138 -18.65 -16.47 -6.75
CA ASP A 138 -19.18 -15.10 -6.67
C ASP A 138 -18.07 -14.05 -6.50
N GLY A 139 -16.94 -14.28 -7.16
CA GLY A 139 -15.79 -13.38 -7.14
C GLY A 139 -14.94 -13.47 -5.85
N ASP A 140 -15.03 -14.55 -5.06
CA ASP A 140 -14.20 -14.71 -3.87
C ASP A 140 -12.70 -14.68 -4.23
N PHE A 141 -12.05 -13.58 -3.87
CA PHE A 141 -10.66 -13.33 -4.21
C PHE A 141 -9.69 -14.36 -3.61
N VAL A 142 -10.00 -14.93 -2.46
CA VAL A 142 -9.19 -15.98 -1.82
C VAL A 142 -9.21 -17.24 -2.67
N GLU A 143 -10.40 -17.64 -3.14
CA GLU A 143 -10.53 -18.80 -4.02
C GLU A 143 -9.85 -18.58 -5.37
N VAL A 144 -9.96 -17.38 -5.94
CA VAL A 144 -9.26 -17.00 -7.17
C VAL A 144 -7.73 -17.14 -7.02
N ILE A 145 -7.17 -16.65 -5.90
CA ILE A 145 -5.73 -16.78 -5.64
C ILE A 145 -5.32 -18.25 -5.46
N ASN A 146 -6.11 -19.04 -4.74
CA ASN A 146 -5.82 -20.47 -4.56
C ASN A 146 -5.80 -21.23 -5.88
N VAL A 147 -6.80 -21.01 -6.74
CA VAL A 147 -6.85 -21.61 -8.07
C VAL A 147 -5.68 -21.14 -8.94
N LEU A 148 -5.35 -19.85 -8.92
CA LEU A 148 -4.18 -19.32 -9.62
C LEU A 148 -2.91 -20.05 -9.18
N LYS A 149 -2.69 -20.17 -7.86
CA LYS A 149 -1.53 -20.86 -7.28
C LYS A 149 -1.47 -22.34 -7.67
N GLU A 150 -2.57 -23.05 -7.49
CA GLU A 150 -2.61 -24.52 -7.66
C GLU A 150 -2.69 -24.96 -9.14
N LYS A 151 -3.50 -24.29 -9.94
CA LYS A 151 -3.79 -24.72 -11.32
C LYS A 151 -2.98 -24.02 -12.39
N VAL A 152 -2.48 -22.82 -12.12
CA VAL A 152 -1.78 -21.99 -13.11
C VAL A 152 -0.29 -21.89 -12.79
N ILE A 153 0.05 -21.37 -11.60
CA ILE A 153 1.45 -21.10 -11.24
C ILE A 153 2.23 -22.40 -11.02
N SER A 154 1.64 -23.38 -10.37
CA SER A 154 2.28 -24.70 -10.11
C SER A 154 2.79 -25.42 -11.37
N LYS A 155 2.22 -25.10 -12.54
CA LYS A 155 2.64 -25.66 -13.84
C LYS A 155 3.81 -24.91 -14.47
N GLN A 156 4.22 -23.75 -13.93
CA GLN A 156 5.29 -22.93 -14.46
C GLN A 156 6.63 -23.33 -13.85
N GLN A 157 7.58 -23.76 -14.68
CA GLN A 157 8.93 -24.12 -14.23
C GLN A 157 9.80 -22.86 -14.06
N ASN A 158 10.79 -22.91 -13.19
CA ASN A 158 11.76 -21.86 -12.95
C ASN A 158 11.06 -20.50 -12.64
N SER A 159 10.05 -20.54 -11.78
CA SER A 159 9.30 -19.37 -11.37
C SER A 159 8.97 -19.40 -9.89
N ILE A 160 8.87 -18.23 -9.28
CA ILE A 160 8.44 -18.03 -7.90
C ILE A 160 7.21 -17.14 -7.83
N PHE A 161 6.22 -17.54 -7.06
CA PHE A 161 5.11 -16.69 -6.65
C PHE A 161 5.44 -16.02 -5.33
N LEU A 162 5.55 -14.69 -5.33
CA LEU A 162 5.98 -13.95 -4.12
C LEU A 162 4.90 -13.83 -3.07
N HIS A 163 3.61 -13.83 -3.49
CA HIS A 163 2.44 -13.89 -2.61
C HIS A 163 2.41 -12.78 -1.55
N GLN A 164 2.25 -11.53 -1.98
CA GLN A 164 2.33 -10.34 -1.12
C GLN A 164 1.43 -10.35 0.13
N LEU A 165 0.32 -11.11 0.13
CA LEU A 165 -0.64 -11.20 1.24
C LEU A 165 -0.18 -12.11 2.39
N GLU A 166 0.75 -13.03 2.12
CA GLU A 166 1.26 -14.02 3.08
C GLU A 166 2.76 -13.90 3.33
N ASN A 167 3.49 -13.17 2.49
CA ASN A 167 4.94 -13.08 2.55
C ASN A 167 5.41 -12.27 3.75
N GLU A 168 6.12 -12.90 4.67
CA GLU A 168 6.65 -12.29 5.89
C GLU A 168 7.64 -11.14 5.63
N ALA A 169 8.30 -11.10 4.46
CA ALA A 169 9.16 -9.99 4.08
C ALA A 169 8.38 -8.67 3.95
N ASN A 170 7.07 -8.75 3.70
CA ASN A 170 6.19 -7.58 3.61
C ASN A 170 6.10 -6.81 4.95
N PRO A 171 5.56 -7.34 6.05
CA PRO A 171 5.55 -6.61 7.32
C PRO A 171 6.96 -6.36 7.86
N ARG A 172 7.91 -7.27 7.63
CA ARG A 172 9.28 -7.14 8.10
C ARG A 172 9.96 -5.88 7.58
N ILE A 173 9.86 -5.56 6.28
CA ILE A 173 10.50 -4.36 5.73
C ILE A 173 9.94 -3.07 6.34
N HIS A 174 8.67 -3.04 6.70
CA HIS A 174 8.06 -1.89 7.36
C HIS A 174 8.49 -1.78 8.83
N PHE A 175 8.72 -2.92 9.50
CA PHE A 175 9.33 -2.93 10.83
C PHE A 175 10.78 -2.44 10.80
N GLU A 176 11.54 -2.83 9.77
CA GLU A 176 12.97 -2.52 9.65
C GLU A 176 13.25 -1.12 9.06
N THR A 177 12.29 -0.51 8.35
CA THR A 177 12.53 0.76 7.64
C THR A 177 11.46 1.81 7.93
N THR A 178 10.20 1.60 7.58
CA THR A 178 9.13 2.61 7.70
C THR A 178 8.92 3.05 9.15
N GLY A 179 8.86 2.11 10.08
CA GLY A 179 8.74 2.40 11.52
C GLY A 179 9.94 3.19 12.05
N PRO A 180 11.19 2.74 11.84
CA PRO A 180 12.39 3.51 12.20
C PRO A 180 12.44 4.91 11.61
N GLU A 181 12.13 5.07 10.30
CA GLU A 181 12.10 6.38 9.64
C GLU A 181 11.10 7.33 10.32
N ILE A 182 9.89 6.85 10.65
CA ILE A 182 8.89 7.66 11.36
C ILE A 182 9.42 8.07 12.74
N TRP A 183 9.97 7.12 13.48
CA TRP A 183 10.51 7.36 14.82
C TRP A 183 11.65 8.38 14.82
N GLU A 184 12.59 8.24 13.89
CA GLU A 184 13.74 9.13 13.76
C GLU A 184 13.34 10.54 13.30
N ASP A 185 12.47 10.64 12.26
CA ASP A 185 12.05 11.91 11.70
C ASP A 185 11.10 12.71 12.62
N THR A 186 10.50 12.06 13.62
CA THR A 186 9.68 12.71 14.66
C THR A 186 10.44 12.93 15.99
N ASP A 187 11.73 12.62 16.05
CA ASP A 187 12.52 12.60 17.31
C ASP A 187 11.87 11.73 18.41
N GLY A 188 11.10 10.71 18.01
CA GLY A 188 10.36 9.82 18.90
C GLY A 188 9.04 10.38 19.45
N GLU A 189 8.57 11.52 18.94
CA GLU A 189 7.37 12.22 19.46
C GLU A 189 6.08 11.86 18.70
N VAL A 190 6.02 10.72 18.02
CA VAL A 190 4.78 10.25 17.39
C VAL A 190 3.81 9.69 18.43
N ASP A 191 2.55 10.16 18.43
CA ASP A 191 1.48 9.70 19.31
C ASP A 191 0.55 8.68 18.66
N ILE A 192 0.25 8.88 17.36
CA ILE A 192 -0.70 8.06 16.63
C ILE A 192 -0.15 7.76 15.23
N LEU A 193 -0.16 6.49 14.83
CA LEU A 193 0.07 6.07 13.44
C LEU A 193 -1.26 5.72 12.79
N VAL A 194 -1.52 6.25 11.59
CA VAL A 194 -2.71 5.98 10.79
C VAL A 194 -2.27 5.39 9.44
N ALA A 195 -2.80 4.23 9.06
CA ALA A 195 -2.56 3.67 7.74
C ALA A 195 -3.77 2.89 7.22
N THR A 196 -4.01 2.98 5.91
CA THR A 196 -4.98 2.14 5.22
C THR A 196 -4.48 0.69 5.14
N VAL A 197 -5.40 -0.27 5.23
CA VAL A 197 -5.09 -1.70 5.25
C VAL A 197 -5.43 -2.33 3.90
N GLY A 198 -4.39 -2.67 3.13
CA GLY A 198 -4.49 -3.56 1.97
C GLY A 198 -3.91 -4.93 2.33
N THR A 199 -2.61 -5.13 2.16
CA THR A 199 -1.94 -6.38 2.58
C THR A 199 -1.73 -6.49 4.10
N GLY A 200 -1.93 -5.40 4.83
CA GLY A 200 -1.67 -5.33 6.28
C GLY A 200 -0.22 -5.03 6.67
N GLY A 201 0.73 -5.25 5.76
CA GLY A 201 2.17 -5.19 6.09
C GLY A 201 2.65 -3.86 6.64
N THR A 202 2.21 -2.74 6.06
CA THR A 202 2.64 -1.39 6.49
C THR A 202 2.19 -1.10 7.93
N LEU A 203 0.89 -1.27 8.21
CA LEU A 203 0.33 -1.00 9.54
C LEU A 203 0.93 -1.93 10.59
N SER A 204 0.99 -3.24 10.28
CA SER A 204 1.51 -4.27 11.20
C SER A 204 3.00 -4.09 11.47
N GLY A 205 3.81 -3.90 10.43
CA GLY A 205 5.26 -3.78 10.59
C GLY A 205 5.68 -2.47 11.26
N ALA A 206 5.26 -1.33 10.72
CA ALA A 206 5.58 -0.03 11.30
C ALA A 206 4.96 0.14 12.69
N GLY A 207 3.71 -0.32 12.89
CA GLY A 207 3.03 -0.28 14.18
C GLY A 207 3.74 -1.11 15.25
N ALA A 208 4.16 -2.33 14.93
CA ALA A 208 4.92 -3.19 15.83
C ALA A 208 6.26 -2.53 16.24
N PHE A 209 6.98 -1.93 15.28
CA PHE A 209 8.21 -1.20 15.59
C PHE A 209 7.94 -0.03 16.55
N LEU A 210 6.97 0.83 16.24
CA LEU A 210 6.65 2.00 17.06
C LEU A 210 6.21 1.59 18.47
N LYS A 211 5.36 0.58 18.62
CA LYS A 211 4.97 0.04 19.93
C LYS A 211 6.15 -0.57 20.68
N SER A 212 7.16 -1.11 20.00
CA SER A 212 8.40 -1.59 20.66
C SER A 212 9.23 -0.45 21.25
N LYS A 213 9.09 0.77 20.72
CA LYS A 213 9.75 1.99 21.24
C LYS A 213 8.93 2.64 22.35
N ASN A 214 7.63 2.76 22.14
CA ASN A 214 6.70 3.31 23.11
C ASN A 214 5.33 2.62 22.97
N SER A 215 4.97 1.80 23.95
CA SER A 215 3.72 1.03 23.94
C SER A 215 2.44 1.88 24.00
N THR A 216 2.55 3.18 24.34
CA THR A 216 1.42 4.11 24.39
C THR A 216 1.04 4.68 23.03
N ILE A 217 1.88 4.52 22.01
CA ILE A 217 1.57 4.96 20.64
C ILE A 217 0.35 4.20 20.15
N LYS A 218 -0.66 4.92 19.70
CA LYS A 218 -1.86 4.33 19.11
C LYS A 218 -1.65 3.97 17.65
N ILE A 219 -2.06 2.76 17.27
CA ILE A 219 -2.02 2.27 15.88
C ILE A 219 -3.44 2.16 15.37
N VAL A 220 -3.76 2.96 14.36
CA VAL A 220 -5.11 3.09 13.80
C VAL A 220 -5.13 2.56 12.37
N GLY A 221 -5.90 1.49 12.16
CA GLY A 221 -6.18 0.93 10.85
C GLY A 221 -7.34 1.66 10.17
N VAL A 222 -7.23 1.88 8.86
CA VAL A 222 -8.29 2.47 8.05
C VAL A 222 -8.77 1.45 7.04
N GLU A 223 -10.08 1.22 7.01
CA GLU A 223 -10.75 0.31 6.08
C GLU A 223 -11.92 0.99 5.36
N PRO A 224 -12.41 0.46 4.22
CA PRO A 224 -13.54 1.05 3.53
C PRO A 224 -14.84 0.84 4.32
N ALA A 225 -15.69 1.85 4.34
CA ALA A 225 -17.06 1.72 4.84
C ALA A 225 -17.86 0.77 3.93
N THR A 226 -18.93 0.17 4.46
CA THR A 226 -19.74 -0.84 3.74
C THR A 226 -20.25 -0.33 2.39
N ASN A 227 -20.63 0.94 2.27
CA ASN A 227 -21.08 1.58 1.03
C ASN A 227 -19.95 1.93 0.04
N SER A 228 -18.71 1.56 0.36
CA SER A 228 -17.52 1.74 -0.47
C SER A 228 -16.85 0.41 -0.84
N ILE A 229 -17.62 -0.68 -0.78
CA ILE A 229 -17.18 -2.02 -1.15
C ILE A 229 -18.07 -2.49 -2.31
N PRO A 230 -17.53 -2.67 -3.52
CA PRO A 230 -18.26 -3.26 -4.64
C PRO A 230 -18.80 -4.65 -4.28
N THR A 231 -19.99 -4.95 -4.74
CA THR A 231 -20.61 -6.27 -4.63
C THR A 231 -21.01 -6.77 -6.00
N VAL A 232 -21.29 -8.05 -6.15
CA VAL A 232 -21.78 -8.61 -7.42
C VAL A 232 -23.08 -7.95 -7.87
N GLU A 233 -23.96 -7.62 -6.92
CA GLU A 233 -25.22 -6.92 -7.21
C GLU A 233 -25.01 -5.44 -7.59
N ASN A 234 -23.94 -4.81 -7.05
CA ASN A 234 -23.61 -3.41 -7.26
C ASN A 234 -22.09 -3.25 -7.55
N PRO A 235 -21.61 -3.65 -8.73
CA PRO A 235 -20.18 -3.61 -9.08
C PRO A 235 -19.65 -2.19 -9.29
N ASP A 236 -20.51 -1.22 -9.53
CA ASP A 236 -20.16 0.18 -9.80
C ASP A 236 -19.97 1.02 -8.53
N ILE A 237 -20.05 0.44 -7.33
CA ILE A 237 -19.75 1.15 -6.08
C ILE A 237 -18.30 1.61 -6.14
N PRO A 238 -18.03 2.94 -5.97
CA PRO A 238 -16.68 3.45 -5.94
C PRO A 238 -15.90 2.85 -4.77
N GLU A 239 -14.74 2.26 -5.06
CA GLU A 239 -13.89 1.62 -4.05
C GLU A 239 -12.63 2.45 -3.73
N ILE A 240 -12.08 2.24 -2.55
CA ILE A 240 -10.72 2.68 -2.22
C ILE A 240 -9.76 1.59 -2.71
N THR A 241 -9.27 1.73 -3.93
CA THR A 241 -8.48 0.68 -4.61
C THR A 241 -7.31 0.18 -3.77
N GLY A 242 -7.24 -1.13 -3.54
CA GLY A 242 -6.16 -1.79 -2.80
C GLY A 242 -6.25 -1.64 -1.28
N VAL A 243 -7.39 -1.16 -0.77
CA VAL A 243 -7.74 -1.15 0.66
C VAL A 243 -8.88 -2.13 0.87
N HIS A 244 -8.76 -2.99 1.88
CA HIS A 244 -9.71 -4.06 2.15
C HIS A 244 -10.28 -3.96 3.55
N ARG A 245 -11.53 -4.40 3.70
CA ARG A 245 -12.14 -4.57 5.02
C ARG A 245 -11.53 -5.82 5.68
N PHE A 246 -11.20 -5.72 6.97
CA PHE A 246 -10.55 -6.78 7.72
C PHE A 246 -11.12 -6.96 9.14
N SER A 247 -11.98 -6.05 9.61
CA SER A 247 -12.53 -6.10 10.96
C SER A 247 -13.68 -7.10 11.09
N ASP A 248 -14.66 -7.01 10.20
CA ASP A 248 -15.93 -7.80 10.26
C ASP A 248 -16.03 -8.80 9.11
N VAL A 249 -14.93 -9.47 8.80
CA VAL A 249 -14.87 -10.49 7.75
C VAL A 249 -14.42 -11.83 8.34
N GLU A 250 -14.76 -12.92 7.64
CA GLU A 250 -14.27 -14.24 8.01
C GLU A 250 -12.74 -14.26 8.08
N GLU A 251 -12.17 -14.92 9.08
CA GLU A 251 -10.72 -14.94 9.32
C GLU A 251 -9.90 -15.36 8.09
N LYS A 252 -10.42 -16.29 7.27
CA LYS A 252 -9.78 -16.71 6.02
C LYS A 252 -9.62 -15.59 4.98
N ARG A 253 -10.39 -14.51 5.09
CA ARG A 253 -10.35 -13.33 4.21
C ARG A 253 -9.43 -12.22 4.72
N VAL A 254 -8.98 -12.32 5.96
CA VAL A 254 -7.99 -11.38 6.51
C VAL A 254 -6.61 -11.73 5.99
N PRO A 255 -5.86 -10.79 5.38
CA PRO A 255 -4.49 -11.06 4.96
C PRO A 255 -3.63 -11.53 6.15
N VAL A 256 -2.83 -12.58 5.94
CA VAL A 256 -1.97 -13.16 7.00
C VAL A 256 -1.01 -12.13 7.61
N ASN A 257 -0.63 -11.12 6.84
CA ASN A 257 0.25 -10.04 7.28
C ASN A 257 -0.42 -9.02 8.22
N VAL A 258 -1.75 -9.10 8.43
CA VAL A 258 -2.45 -8.24 9.40
C VAL A 258 -2.21 -8.76 10.81
N ASN A 259 -1.46 -8.02 11.61
CA ASN A 259 -1.31 -8.29 13.04
C ASN A 259 -2.35 -7.48 13.83
N LYS A 260 -3.47 -8.12 14.16
CA LYS A 260 -4.57 -7.49 14.92
C LYS A 260 -4.13 -7.04 16.33
N GLU A 261 -3.10 -7.67 16.93
CA GLU A 261 -2.64 -7.35 18.29
C GLU A 261 -1.98 -5.97 18.39
N VAL A 262 -1.44 -5.44 17.29
CA VAL A 262 -0.83 -4.10 17.31
C VAL A 262 -1.84 -2.99 17.03
N ILE A 263 -3.05 -3.31 16.56
CA ILE A 263 -4.08 -2.34 16.14
C ILE A 263 -4.94 -1.97 17.35
N ASP A 264 -4.97 -0.69 17.70
CA ASP A 264 -5.75 -0.19 18.83
C ASP A 264 -7.15 0.28 18.42
N GLU A 265 -7.31 0.74 17.18
CA GLU A 265 -8.57 1.29 16.69
C GLU A 265 -8.67 1.08 15.17
N ILE A 266 -9.91 0.93 14.67
CA ILE A 266 -10.23 0.83 13.25
C ILE A 266 -11.21 1.95 12.91
N ILE A 267 -10.95 2.66 11.82
CA ILE A 267 -11.82 3.75 11.31
C ILE A 267 -12.27 3.37 9.90
N GLU A 268 -13.58 3.36 9.71
CA GLU A 268 -14.21 3.17 8.39
C GLU A 268 -14.28 4.51 7.65
N VAL A 269 -13.99 4.49 6.33
CA VAL A 269 -14.00 5.69 5.48
C VAL A 269 -14.76 5.41 4.20
N GLU A 270 -15.65 6.33 3.81
CA GLU A 270 -16.29 6.30 2.50
C GLU A 270 -15.35 6.79 1.40
N THR A 271 -15.45 6.21 0.20
CA THR A 271 -14.64 6.61 -0.95
C THR A 271 -14.84 8.09 -1.30
N SER A 272 -16.06 8.60 -1.18
CA SER A 272 -16.40 10.02 -1.38
C SER A 272 -15.63 10.94 -0.44
N GLN A 273 -15.56 10.59 0.84
CA GLN A 273 -14.83 11.32 1.87
C GLN A 273 -13.32 11.30 1.61
N ALA A 274 -12.80 10.12 1.23
CA ALA A 274 -11.39 9.96 0.86
C ALA A 274 -11.02 10.83 -0.34
N ASN A 275 -11.84 10.83 -1.39
CA ASN A 275 -11.62 11.63 -2.59
C ASN A 275 -11.70 13.16 -2.31
N GLU A 276 -12.66 13.58 -1.48
CA GLU A 276 -12.77 14.98 -1.07
C GLU A 276 -11.50 15.46 -0.37
N VAL A 277 -10.97 14.67 0.58
CA VAL A 277 -9.76 15.02 1.30
C VAL A 277 -8.52 15.00 0.40
N ALA A 278 -8.40 14.03 -0.51
CA ALA A 278 -7.29 14.00 -1.48
C ALA A 278 -7.28 15.25 -2.36
N ARG A 279 -8.46 15.73 -2.80
CA ARG A 279 -8.60 17.02 -3.52
C ARG A 279 -8.28 18.22 -2.65
N ALA A 280 -8.68 18.19 -1.38
CA ALA A 280 -8.44 19.29 -0.44
C ALA A 280 -6.93 19.49 -0.20
N VAL A 281 -6.19 18.44 0.12
CA VAL A 281 -4.73 18.52 0.38
C VAL A 281 -3.93 18.86 -0.87
N ALA A 282 -4.41 18.49 -2.05
CA ALA A 282 -3.80 18.94 -3.30
C ALA A 282 -3.87 20.46 -3.46
N LYS A 283 -5.00 21.07 -3.05
CA LYS A 283 -5.22 22.52 -3.13
C LYS A 283 -4.59 23.31 -1.97
N SER A 284 -4.52 22.73 -0.77
CA SER A 284 -4.00 23.42 0.42
C SER A 284 -2.49 23.34 0.54
N ASP A 285 -1.92 22.13 0.36
CA ASP A 285 -0.51 21.84 0.63
C ASP A 285 0.28 21.37 -0.61
N GLY A 286 -0.37 21.31 -1.78
CA GLY A 286 0.28 21.04 -3.06
C GLY A 286 0.70 19.57 -3.23
N ILE A 287 0.12 18.63 -2.49
CA ILE A 287 0.42 17.20 -2.58
C ILE A 287 -0.67 16.46 -3.36
N LEU A 288 -0.29 15.85 -4.48
CA LEU A 288 -1.20 15.08 -5.33
C LEU A 288 -1.10 13.60 -5.00
N VAL A 289 -2.12 13.07 -4.33
CA VAL A 289 -2.13 11.72 -3.74
C VAL A 289 -3.35 10.91 -4.17
N GLY A 290 -3.26 9.58 -4.05
CA GLY A 290 -4.36 8.67 -4.38
C GLY A 290 -5.47 8.61 -3.32
N THR A 291 -6.57 7.94 -3.65
CA THR A 291 -7.75 7.79 -2.77
C THR A 291 -7.40 7.21 -1.41
N SER A 292 -6.55 6.19 -1.34
CA SER A 292 -6.13 5.59 -0.06
C SER A 292 -5.37 6.57 0.85
N SER A 293 -4.63 7.51 0.26
CA SER A 293 -3.97 8.60 0.99
C SER A 293 -5.00 9.57 1.57
N GLY A 294 -6.03 9.93 0.76
CA GLY A 294 -7.16 10.74 1.23
C GLY A 294 -7.89 10.08 2.40
N ALA A 295 -8.10 8.76 2.33
CA ALA A 295 -8.69 7.98 3.43
C ALA A 295 -7.87 8.04 4.72
N ALA A 296 -6.54 7.91 4.62
CA ALA A 296 -5.64 8.02 5.78
C ALA A 296 -5.69 9.42 6.40
N ILE A 297 -5.66 10.48 5.58
CA ILE A 297 -5.76 11.87 6.07
C ILE A 297 -7.15 12.14 6.65
N TRP A 298 -8.23 11.62 6.05
CA TRP A 298 -9.56 11.78 6.60
C TRP A 298 -9.65 11.17 8.01
N ALA A 299 -9.17 9.94 8.18
CA ALA A 299 -9.12 9.29 9.49
C ALA A 299 -8.26 10.07 10.50
N ALA A 300 -7.08 10.55 10.09
CA ALA A 300 -6.23 11.42 10.90
C ALA A 300 -6.96 12.71 11.31
N THR A 301 -7.77 13.29 10.40
CA THR A 301 -8.58 14.47 10.67
C THR A 301 -9.66 14.19 11.72
N GLN A 302 -10.33 13.02 11.66
CA GLN A 302 -11.31 12.66 12.70
C GLN A 302 -10.64 12.48 14.07
N LEU A 303 -9.44 11.90 14.09
CA LEU A 303 -8.64 11.78 15.31
C LEU A 303 -8.20 13.15 15.85
N ALA A 304 -7.74 14.06 14.96
CA ALA A 304 -7.30 15.40 15.31
C ALA A 304 -8.40 16.28 15.90
N LYS A 305 -9.66 16.04 15.54
CA LYS A 305 -10.83 16.75 16.11
C LYS A 305 -11.22 16.29 17.52
N ARG A 306 -10.66 15.18 18.00
CA ARG A 306 -10.98 14.68 19.35
C ARG A 306 -10.24 15.52 20.41
N PRO A 307 -10.93 16.00 21.45
CA PRO A 307 -10.31 16.85 22.47
C PRO A 307 -9.09 16.22 23.17
N GLU A 308 -9.12 14.89 23.36
CA GLU A 308 -8.02 14.13 23.97
C GLU A 308 -6.76 14.06 23.11
N ASN A 309 -6.86 14.44 21.85
CA ASN A 309 -5.73 14.44 20.90
C ASN A 309 -5.17 15.84 20.63
N LYS A 310 -5.63 16.85 21.35
CA LYS A 310 -5.08 18.21 21.26
C LYS A 310 -3.57 18.21 21.53
N GLY A 311 -2.80 18.81 20.61
CA GLY A 311 -1.33 18.91 20.69
C GLY A 311 -0.58 17.61 20.41
N LYS A 312 -1.27 16.53 19.96
CA LYS A 312 -0.64 15.28 19.57
C LYS A 312 -0.15 15.30 18.12
N LYS A 313 0.88 14.48 17.87
CA LYS A 313 1.42 14.23 16.53
C LYS A 313 0.81 12.95 15.95
N ILE A 314 0.03 13.12 14.87
CA ILE A 314 -0.65 12.04 14.14
C ILE A 314 0.06 11.84 12.82
N VAL A 315 0.74 10.69 12.65
CA VAL A 315 1.42 10.34 11.40
C VAL A 315 0.49 9.50 10.53
N ALA A 316 0.19 9.98 9.32
CA ALA A 316 -0.62 9.28 8.34
C ALA A 316 0.26 8.81 7.14
N ILE A 317 0.15 7.53 6.76
CA ILE A 317 0.86 6.99 5.60
C ILE A 317 0.11 7.36 4.32
N LEU A 318 0.81 7.99 3.36
CA LEU A 318 0.28 8.30 2.03
C LEU A 318 0.85 7.33 1.00
N PRO A 319 0.11 6.25 0.64
CA PRO A 319 0.67 5.11 -0.08
C PRO A 319 1.17 5.41 -1.49
N ASP A 320 0.49 6.27 -2.27
CA ASP A 320 0.85 6.48 -3.67
C ASP A 320 0.50 7.87 -4.21
N THR A 321 0.96 8.13 -5.44
CA THR A 321 0.73 9.38 -6.17
C THR A 321 -0.68 9.44 -6.79
N GLY A 322 -1.28 10.64 -6.79
CA GLY A 322 -2.52 10.93 -7.51
C GLY A 322 -2.42 10.83 -9.04
N LEU A 323 -1.21 10.84 -9.60
CA LEU A 323 -1.00 10.72 -11.04
C LEU A 323 -1.50 9.39 -11.64
N ARG A 324 -1.77 8.39 -10.82
CA ARG A 324 -2.32 7.09 -11.23
C ARG A 324 -3.84 7.07 -11.34
N TYR A 325 -4.50 8.20 -11.04
CA TYR A 325 -5.94 8.32 -10.91
C TYR A 325 -6.51 9.44 -11.80
N LEU A 326 -5.71 9.99 -12.74
CA LEU A 326 -6.13 11.10 -13.61
C LEU A 326 -7.24 10.70 -14.59
N SER A 327 -7.43 9.42 -14.86
CA SER A 327 -8.53 8.88 -15.67
C SER A 327 -9.72 8.40 -14.84
N THR A 328 -9.73 8.68 -13.53
CA THR A 328 -10.81 8.32 -12.61
C THR A 328 -11.47 9.59 -12.06
N ASP A 329 -12.60 9.43 -11.37
CA ASP A 329 -13.38 10.53 -10.78
C ASP A 329 -12.68 11.21 -9.58
N LEU A 330 -11.47 10.76 -9.19
CA LEU A 330 -10.76 11.30 -8.02
C LEU A 330 -10.57 12.82 -8.09
N PHE A 331 -10.31 13.36 -9.28
CA PHE A 331 -10.00 14.79 -9.46
C PHE A 331 -11.07 15.57 -10.27
N GLU A 332 -12.26 14.98 -10.42
CA GLU A 332 -13.41 15.61 -11.06
C GLU A 332 -14.29 16.41 -10.09
#